data_5b9899aec2d43eabddcd41e607a0c26b
#
_entry.id   5b9899aec2d43eabddcd41e607a0c26b
#
_cell.length_a   1.000
_cell.length_b   1.000
_cell.length_c   1.000
_cell.angle_alpha   90.00
_cell.angle_beta   90.00
_cell.angle_gamma   90.00
#
_symmetry.space_group_name_H-M   'P 1'
#
loop_
_entity.id
_entity.type
_entity.pdbx_description
1 polymer ?
#
loop_
_entity_poly.entity_id
_entity_poly.type
_entity_poly.pdbx_seq_one_letter_code
_entity_poly.pdbx_strand_id
1 'polypeptide(L)'
;LIYRRTLKEAPADKEEIREAREEGVEFHFLTNPVALESRDGVLTGVRLTKMHTTEPDARGRMGVAPVPGSEFTLACQTLVAAIGQKIETQALENSGLTLGRRGNIQTDATQMTDVDGVFAGGDCATGPTSLVEALAQGDRAAKSIVAYLKGQSRFNPRDRASDLIMRLKLVWDTVEPCKPKKRMTIHRVDPAVRSKNFQPADTGFTDAEACEEASRCMRCYRVIRFYTDKPVANAD
;
A
#
# COMPACT_ATOMS: atom_id res chain seq x y z
N LEU A 1 13.35 7.35 14.54
CA LEU A 1 11.99 7.45 13.99
C LEU A 1 11.01 7.77 15.13
N ILE A 2 10.14 8.75 14.93
CA ILE A 2 9.12 9.17 15.92
C ILE A 2 7.75 8.75 15.40
N TYR A 3 6.96 8.07 16.24
CA TYR A 3 5.61 7.65 15.89
C TYR A 3 4.65 7.81 17.08
N ARG A 4 3.53 8.52 16.85
CA ARG A 4 2.60 8.91 17.92
C ARG A 4 1.76 7.76 18.51
N ARG A 5 1.73 6.58 17.86
CA ARG A 5 1.01 5.39 18.33
C ARG A 5 1.98 4.27 18.68
N THR A 6 1.44 3.09 18.96
CA THR A 6 2.25 1.91 19.25
C THR A 6 2.73 1.21 17.98
N LEU A 7 3.66 0.27 18.13
CA LEU A 7 4.13 -0.58 17.03
C LEU A 7 2.96 -1.33 16.34
N LYS A 8 1.93 -1.69 17.10
CA LYS A 8 0.77 -2.44 16.59
C LYS A 8 -0.01 -1.65 15.54
N GLU A 9 -0.10 -0.34 15.69
CA GLU A 9 -0.81 0.56 14.76
C GLU A 9 0.10 1.14 13.67
N ALA A 10 1.39 0.81 13.68
CA ALA A 10 2.31 1.26 12.64
C ALA A 10 1.93 0.64 11.29
N PRO A 11 1.72 1.45 10.23
CA PRO A 11 1.33 0.95 8.92
C PRO A 11 2.48 0.33 8.13
N ALA A 12 3.73 0.51 8.59
CA ALA A 12 4.92 -0.02 7.96
C ALA A 12 4.98 -1.56 8.07
N ASP A 13 5.61 -2.21 7.11
CA ASP A 13 5.85 -3.65 7.15
C ASP A 13 6.71 -4.02 8.37
N LYS A 14 6.36 -5.14 8.99
CA LYS A 14 7.08 -5.62 10.20
C LYS A 14 8.53 -5.97 9.91
N GLU A 15 8.79 -6.45 8.69
CA GLU A 15 10.12 -6.79 8.23
C GLU A 15 10.98 -5.52 8.07
N GLU A 16 10.44 -4.48 7.42
CA GLU A 16 11.11 -3.18 7.28
C GLU A 16 11.43 -2.54 8.64
N ILE A 17 10.50 -2.64 9.60
CA ILE A 17 10.75 -2.16 10.98
C ILE A 17 11.89 -2.93 11.64
N ARG A 18 11.94 -4.26 11.44
CA ARG A 18 13.02 -5.10 11.95
C ARG A 18 14.36 -4.70 11.34
N GLU A 19 14.41 -4.57 10.03
CA GLU A 19 15.61 -4.19 9.28
C GLU A 19 16.13 -2.82 9.70
N ALA A 20 15.26 -1.84 9.82
CA ALA A 20 15.63 -0.51 10.30
C ALA A 20 16.25 -0.56 11.70
N ARG A 21 15.72 -1.39 12.61
CA ARG A 21 16.31 -1.59 13.94
C ARG A 21 17.68 -2.26 13.89
N GLU A 22 17.84 -3.27 13.03
CA GLU A 22 19.12 -3.95 12.81
C GLU A 22 20.19 -2.98 12.29
N GLU A 23 19.79 -1.97 11.52
CA GLU A 23 20.64 -0.89 11.02
C GLU A 23 20.87 0.25 12.02
N GLY A 24 20.31 0.14 13.22
CA GLY A 24 20.54 1.10 14.32
C GLY A 24 19.52 2.24 14.37
N VAL A 25 18.42 2.19 13.62
CA VAL A 25 17.36 3.19 13.72
C VAL A 25 16.64 3.06 15.08
N GLU A 26 16.68 4.12 15.87
CA GLU A 26 15.94 4.20 17.13
C GLU A 26 14.46 4.54 16.88
N PHE A 27 13.55 3.85 17.58
CA PHE A 27 12.10 4.05 17.46
C PHE A 27 11.51 4.61 18.74
N HIS A 28 10.94 5.80 18.66
CA HIS A 28 10.20 6.46 19.73
C HIS A 28 8.71 6.31 19.45
N PHE A 29 8.11 5.21 19.92
CA PHE A 29 6.66 5.00 19.89
C PHE A 29 5.97 5.81 21.00
N LEU A 30 4.67 6.04 20.85
CA LEU A 30 3.87 6.88 21.75
C LEU A 30 4.57 8.22 22.00
N THR A 31 5.06 8.84 20.95
CA THR A 31 5.81 10.09 21.01
C THR A 31 5.39 10.97 19.82
N ASN A 32 5.12 12.24 20.10
CA ASN A 32 4.65 13.19 19.09
C ASN A 32 5.49 14.48 19.12
N PRO A 33 5.91 15.02 17.97
CA PRO A 33 6.56 16.31 17.91
C PRO A 33 5.58 17.44 18.24
N VAL A 34 6.03 18.42 19.01
CA VAL A 34 5.25 19.58 19.42
C VAL A 34 5.86 20.91 18.98
N ALA A 35 7.19 20.98 18.84
CA ALA A 35 7.87 22.19 18.36
C ALA A 35 9.24 21.86 17.74
N LEU A 36 9.71 22.75 16.89
CA LEU A 36 11.08 22.76 16.39
C LEU A 36 11.93 23.69 17.23
N GLU A 37 13.16 23.30 17.53
CA GLU A 37 14.14 24.15 18.17
C GLU A 37 15.22 24.55 17.17
N SER A 38 15.48 25.84 17.05
CA SER A 38 16.47 26.36 16.11
C SER A 38 17.30 27.47 16.78
N ARG A 39 18.55 27.61 16.32
CA ARG A 39 19.43 28.69 16.64
C ARG A 39 20.00 29.28 15.37
N ASP A 40 19.90 30.59 15.20
CA ASP A 40 20.39 31.31 14.00
C ASP A 40 19.87 30.73 12.66
N GLY A 41 18.61 30.30 12.67
CA GLY A 41 17.96 29.67 11.48
C GLY A 41 18.33 28.21 11.21
N VAL A 42 19.17 27.59 12.04
CA VAL A 42 19.60 26.21 11.94
C VAL A 42 18.83 25.33 12.94
N LEU A 43 18.27 24.22 12.49
CA LEU A 43 17.59 23.26 13.37
C LEU A 43 18.61 22.66 14.34
N THR A 44 18.29 22.71 15.63
CA THR A 44 19.12 22.14 16.71
C THR A 44 18.44 20.98 17.44
N GLY A 45 17.12 20.89 17.32
CA GLY A 45 16.37 19.81 17.96
C GLY A 45 14.88 19.85 17.65
N VAL A 46 14.21 18.82 18.11
CA VAL A 46 12.75 18.71 18.09
C VAL A 46 12.24 18.46 19.50
N ARG A 47 11.30 19.27 19.97
CA ARG A 47 10.62 19.06 21.23
C ARG A 47 9.48 18.09 21.03
N LEU A 48 9.46 17.06 21.85
CA LEU A 48 8.58 15.90 21.79
C LEU A 48 7.77 15.80 23.08
N THR A 49 6.58 15.22 23.00
CA THR A 49 5.78 14.83 24.17
C THR A 49 5.47 13.34 24.11
N LYS A 50 5.39 12.69 25.29
CA LYS A 50 4.91 11.32 25.38
C LYS A 50 3.41 11.29 25.15
N MET A 51 2.92 10.17 24.57
CA MET A 51 1.53 9.92 24.32
C MET A 51 1.06 8.72 25.15
N HIS A 52 -0.22 8.67 25.47
CA HIS A 52 -0.88 7.46 25.97
C HIS A 52 -2.04 7.10 25.06
N THR A 53 -2.40 5.83 25.04
CA THR A 53 -3.54 5.33 24.25
C THR A 53 -4.84 5.71 24.94
N THR A 54 -5.85 6.06 24.13
CA THR A 54 -7.21 6.33 24.55
C THR A 54 -8.17 5.35 23.88
N GLU A 55 -9.47 5.49 24.10
CA GLU A 55 -10.49 4.65 23.47
C GLU A 55 -10.35 4.61 21.94
N PRO A 56 -10.64 3.47 21.33
CA PRO A 56 -10.59 3.33 19.89
C PRO A 56 -11.64 4.20 19.19
N ASP A 57 -11.33 4.68 18.01
CA ASP A 57 -12.26 5.37 17.13
C ASP A 57 -13.30 4.37 16.54
N ALA A 58 -14.30 4.90 15.82
CA ALA A 58 -15.35 4.10 15.17
C ALA A 58 -14.83 3.05 14.17
N ARG A 59 -13.53 3.08 13.81
CA ARG A 59 -12.85 2.11 12.95
C ARG A 59 -12.00 1.11 13.74
N GLY A 60 -12.10 1.14 15.08
CA GLY A 60 -11.30 0.28 15.97
C GLY A 60 -9.84 0.70 16.12
N ARG A 61 -9.44 1.88 15.63
CA ARG A 61 -8.08 2.39 15.73
C ARG A 61 -7.90 3.15 17.03
N MET A 62 -6.94 2.73 17.87
CA MET A 62 -6.65 3.36 19.16
C MET A 62 -6.40 4.87 19.01
N GLY A 63 -7.14 5.64 19.79
CA GLY A 63 -6.88 7.05 19.97
C GLY A 63 -5.58 7.27 20.76
N VAL A 64 -5.05 8.47 20.72
CA VAL A 64 -3.87 8.86 21.53
C VAL A 64 -4.01 10.28 22.03
N ALA A 65 -3.59 10.52 23.27
CA ALA A 65 -3.54 11.85 23.88
C ALA A 65 -2.17 12.13 24.51
N PRO A 66 -1.74 13.40 24.58
CA PRO A 66 -0.48 13.75 25.19
C PRO A 66 -0.50 13.51 26.70
N VAL A 67 0.65 13.11 27.24
CA VAL A 67 0.88 13.04 28.68
C VAL A 67 1.37 14.42 29.16
N PRO A 68 0.62 15.14 29.99
CA PRO A 68 1.03 16.46 30.46
C PRO A 68 2.36 16.42 31.18
N GLY A 69 3.23 17.39 30.93
CA GLY A 69 4.54 17.53 31.60
C GLY A 69 5.58 16.48 31.17
N SER A 70 5.34 15.71 30.11
CA SER A 70 6.26 14.67 29.61
C SER A 70 7.16 15.15 28.47
N GLU A 71 7.24 16.46 28.26
CA GLU A 71 7.98 17.04 27.16
C GLU A 71 9.50 16.86 27.34
N PHE A 72 10.18 16.56 26.24
CA PHE A 72 11.63 16.46 26.18
C PHE A 72 12.14 16.85 24.78
N THR A 73 13.41 17.23 24.70
CA THR A 73 14.04 17.59 23.43
C THR A 73 14.96 16.48 22.94
N LEU A 74 14.82 16.14 21.65
CA LEU A 74 15.74 15.29 20.93
C LEU A 74 16.58 16.19 20.00
N ALA A 75 17.89 16.20 20.21
CA ALA A 75 18.81 16.97 19.36
C ALA A 75 18.86 16.36 17.95
N CYS A 76 18.71 17.22 16.95
CA CYS A 76 18.84 16.83 15.54
C CYS A 76 19.13 18.07 14.67
N GLN A 77 19.79 17.85 13.54
CA GLN A 77 20.07 18.89 12.53
C GLN A 77 19.15 18.76 11.32
N THR A 78 18.47 17.62 11.17
CA THR A 78 17.54 17.38 10.06
C THR A 78 16.30 16.67 10.58
N LEU A 79 15.14 17.13 10.17
CA LEU A 79 13.86 16.49 10.44
C LEU A 79 13.13 16.23 9.12
N VAL A 80 12.75 14.98 8.90
CA VAL A 80 11.96 14.56 7.72
C VAL A 80 10.53 14.27 8.16
N ALA A 81 9.58 15.04 7.61
CA ALA A 81 8.15 14.85 7.86
C ALA A 81 7.58 13.78 6.93
N ALA A 82 7.47 12.56 7.44
CA ALA A 82 6.87 11.41 6.71
C ALA A 82 5.41 11.17 7.15
N ILE A 83 4.58 12.21 7.16
CA ILE A 83 3.21 12.19 7.72
C ILE A 83 2.12 11.93 6.68
N GLY A 84 2.50 11.54 5.46
CA GLY A 84 1.61 11.33 4.32
C GLY A 84 1.45 12.58 3.45
N GLN A 85 0.69 12.41 2.38
CA GLN A 85 0.42 13.46 1.40
C GLN A 85 -1.05 13.83 1.41
N LYS A 86 -1.36 15.02 0.98
CA LYS A 86 -2.72 15.50 0.70
C LYS A 86 -2.81 15.87 -0.76
N ILE A 87 -3.99 15.69 -1.32
CA ILE A 87 -4.30 16.19 -2.66
C ILE A 87 -4.43 17.71 -2.54
N GLU A 88 -3.76 18.42 -3.43
CA GLU A 88 -3.91 19.86 -3.55
C GLU A 88 -5.22 20.15 -4.31
N THR A 89 -6.24 20.54 -3.57
CA THR A 89 -7.58 20.74 -4.12
C THR A 89 -7.77 22.12 -4.75
N GLN A 90 -6.86 23.05 -4.47
CA GLN A 90 -6.98 24.44 -4.96
C GLN A 90 -7.04 24.50 -6.50
N ALA A 91 -6.25 23.67 -7.18
CA ALA A 91 -6.29 23.56 -8.65
C ALA A 91 -7.59 22.96 -9.20
N LEU A 92 -8.39 22.30 -8.33
CA LEU A 92 -9.67 21.69 -8.69
C LEU A 92 -10.88 22.57 -8.32
N GLU A 93 -10.65 23.70 -7.69
CA GLU A 93 -11.68 24.68 -7.42
C GLU A 93 -12.27 25.18 -8.75
N ASN A 94 -13.58 25.22 -8.86
CA ASN A 94 -14.33 25.57 -10.09
C ASN A 94 -14.22 24.55 -11.26
N SER A 95 -13.66 23.35 -11.05
CA SER A 95 -13.63 22.29 -12.08
C SER A 95 -14.98 21.58 -12.27
N GLY A 96 -15.92 21.79 -11.37
CA GLY A 96 -17.20 21.06 -11.32
C GLY A 96 -17.09 19.65 -10.73
N LEU A 97 -15.89 19.20 -10.32
CA LEU A 97 -15.66 17.87 -9.76
C LEU A 97 -16.15 17.78 -8.31
N THR A 98 -16.85 16.72 -7.98
CA THR A 98 -17.19 16.41 -6.58
C THR A 98 -15.99 15.84 -5.85
N LEU A 99 -15.61 16.47 -4.75
CA LEU A 99 -14.51 16.04 -3.90
C LEU A 99 -15.04 15.37 -2.62
N GLY A 100 -14.37 14.30 -2.22
CA GLY A 100 -14.64 13.62 -0.96
C GLY A 100 -14.06 14.36 0.25
N ARG A 101 -14.33 13.84 1.46
CA ARG A 101 -13.88 14.45 2.74
C ARG A 101 -12.37 14.65 2.87
N ARG A 102 -11.57 13.93 2.09
CA ARG A 102 -10.11 14.01 2.08
C ARG A 102 -9.55 14.78 0.89
N GLY A 103 -10.41 15.46 0.12
CA GLY A 103 -10.04 16.14 -1.11
C GLY A 103 -9.86 15.20 -2.31
N ASN A 104 -10.16 13.91 -2.17
CA ASN A 104 -10.09 12.97 -3.26
C ASN A 104 -11.23 13.15 -4.26
N ILE A 105 -10.94 13.00 -5.54
CA ILE A 105 -11.92 13.11 -6.62
C ILE A 105 -12.87 11.89 -6.54
N GLN A 106 -14.16 12.11 -6.52
CA GLN A 106 -15.15 11.04 -6.51
C GLN A 106 -15.30 10.44 -7.91
N THR A 107 -15.29 9.11 -7.98
CA THR A 107 -15.48 8.37 -9.24
C THR A 107 -16.44 7.20 -9.04
N ASP A 108 -17.07 6.77 -10.10
CA ASP A 108 -17.82 5.52 -10.14
C ASP A 108 -16.91 4.29 -10.35
N ALA A 109 -17.49 3.11 -10.49
CA ALA A 109 -16.75 1.86 -10.71
C ALA A 109 -15.97 1.82 -12.04
N THR A 110 -16.30 2.70 -12.97
CA THR A 110 -15.63 2.85 -14.27
C THR A 110 -14.51 3.89 -14.25
N GLN A 111 -14.23 4.48 -13.09
CA GLN A 111 -13.30 5.59 -12.89
C GLN A 111 -13.79 6.92 -13.52
N MET A 112 -15.05 7.03 -13.92
CA MET A 112 -15.63 8.26 -14.41
C MET A 112 -16.08 9.13 -13.23
N THR A 113 -15.84 10.42 -13.31
CA THR A 113 -16.32 11.41 -12.33
C THR A 113 -17.79 11.77 -12.60
N ASP A 114 -18.34 12.67 -11.82
CA ASP A 114 -19.64 13.30 -12.06
C ASP A 114 -19.63 14.31 -13.23
N VAL A 115 -18.44 14.72 -13.70
CA VAL A 115 -18.29 15.51 -14.92
C VAL A 115 -18.13 14.59 -16.11
N ASP A 116 -19.01 14.69 -17.09
CA ASP A 116 -19.03 13.83 -18.27
C ASP A 116 -17.71 13.88 -19.05
N GLY A 117 -17.16 12.72 -19.41
CA GLY A 117 -15.90 12.59 -20.11
C GLY A 117 -14.63 12.81 -19.26
N VAL A 118 -14.77 13.07 -17.95
CA VAL A 118 -13.65 13.22 -17.02
C VAL A 118 -13.48 11.96 -16.18
N PHE A 119 -12.25 11.43 -16.15
CA PHE A 119 -11.90 10.21 -15.43
C PHE A 119 -10.78 10.49 -14.43
N ALA A 120 -10.79 9.78 -13.30
CA ALA A 120 -9.75 9.88 -12.30
C ALA A 120 -9.43 8.51 -11.70
N GLY A 121 -8.16 8.29 -11.36
CA GLY A 121 -7.69 7.04 -10.73
C GLY A 121 -6.38 7.25 -9.97
N GLY A 122 -5.97 6.24 -9.21
CA GLY A 122 -4.81 6.32 -8.33
C GLY A 122 -5.08 7.18 -7.09
N ASP A 123 -4.02 7.74 -6.53
CA ASP A 123 -4.07 8.45 -5.24
C ASP A 123 -5.00 9.65 -5.24
N CYS A 124 -5.21 10.31 -6.39
CA CYS A 124 -6.16 11.43 -6.47
C CYS A 124 -7.63 11.00 -6.30
N ALA A 125 -7.96 9.74 -6.59
CA ALA A 125 -9.31 9.21 -6.45
C ALA A 125 -9.53 8.48 -5.11
N THR A 126 -8.56 7.70 -4.64
CA THR A 126 -8.71 6.86 -3.46
C THR A 126 -7.94 7.35 -2.23
N GLY A 127 -7.02 8.28 -2.39
CA GLY A 127 -5.96 8.57 -1.44
C GLY A 127 -4.79 7.59 -1.60
N PRO A 128 -3.70 7.74 -0.84
CA PRO A 128 -2.52 6.89 -0.95
C PRO A 128 -2.84 5.41 -0.76
N THR A 129 -2.50 4.60 -1.77
CA THR A 129 -2.67 3.14 -1.80
C THR A 129 -1.41 2.48 -2.36
N SER A 130 -1.51 1.25 -2.85
CA SER A 130 -0.40 0.55 -3.48
C SER A 130 -0.23 0.92 -4.96
N LEU A 131 1.00 0.78 -5.47
CA LEU A 131 1.29 0.94 -6.90
C LEU A 131 0.41 0.02 -7.76
N VAL A 132 0.16 -1.21 -7.30
CA VAL A 132 -0.68 -2.18 -8.01
C VAL A 132 -2.12 -1.67 -8.14
N GLU A 133 -2.66 -1.05 -7.09
CA GLU A 133 -4.00 -0.46 -7.13
C GLU A 133 -4.07 0.73 -8.10
N ALA A 134 -3.07 1.59 -8.08
CA ALA A 134 -2.98 2.73 -9.01
C ALA A 134 -2.92 2.26 -10.48
N LEU A 135 -2.12 1.22 -10.77
CA LEU A 135 -2.05 0.60 -12.10
C LEU A 135 -3.40 -0.01 -12.52
N ALA A 136 -4.07 -0.71 -11.61
CA ALA A 136 -5.37 -1.32 -11.88
C ALA A 136 -6.44 -0.26 -12.17
N GLN A 137 -6.41 0.87 -11.47
CA GLN A 137 -7.32 1.99 -11.73
C GLN A 137 -7.01 2.67 -13.06
N GLY A 138 -5.73 2.87 -13.39
CA GLY A 138 -5.32 3.42 -14.69
C GLY A 138 -5.76 2.54 -15.87
N ASP A 139 -5.58 1.23 -15.79
CA ASP A 139 -6.05 0.27 -16.80
C ASP A 139 -7.58 0.30 -16.93
N ARG A 140 -8.30 0.41 -15.81
CA ARG A 140 -9.76 0.52 -15.79
C ARG A 140 -10.23 1.83 -16.42
N ALA A 141 -9.61 2.94 -16.06
CA ALA A 141 -9.90 4.25 -16.66
C ALA A 141 -9.65 4.25 -18.17
N ALA A 142 -8.52 3.73 -18.63
CA ALA A 142 -8.19 3.66 -20.06
C ALA A 142 -9.25 2.89 -20.87
N LYS A 143 -9.71 1.74 -20.37
CA LYS A 143 -10.77 0.95 -21.01
C LYS A 143 -12.11 1.69 -21.01
N SER A 144 -12.42 2.37 -19.93
CA SER A 144 -13.64 3.18 -19.83
C SER A 144 -13.62 4.37 -20.77
N ILE A 145 -12.48 5.04 -20.92
CA ILE A 145 -12.29 6.14 -21.90
C ILE A 145 -12.48 5.61 -23.32
N VAL A 146 -11.90 4.46 -23.67
CA VAL A 146 -12.09 3.87 -25.00
C VAL A 146 -13.54 3.54 -25.28
N ALA A 147 -14.27 2.98 -24.30
CA ALA A 147 -15.70 2.69 -24.45
C ALA A 147 -16.53 3.99 -24.60
N TYR A 148 -16.23 5.00 -23.80
CA TYR A 148 -16.86 6.31 -23.86
C TYR A 148 -16.71 6.96 -25.24
N LEU A 149 -15.49 7.03 -25.76
CA LEU A 149 -15.18 7.62 -27.08
C LEU A 149 -15.84 6.88 -28.24
N LYS A 150 -16.13 5.58 -28.09
CA LYS A 150 -16.84 4.77 -29.09
C LYS A 150 -18.35 4.81 -28.94
N GLY A 151 -18.90 5.57 -27.99
CA GLY A 151 -20.33 5.59 -27.69
C GLY A 151 -20.88 4.23 -27.23
N GLN A 152 -20.00 3.36 -26.70
CA GLN A 152 -20.38 2.04 -26.18
C GLN A 152 -20.87 2.17 -24.73
N SER A 153 -21.64 1.18 -24.25
CA SER A 153 -21.97 1.10 -22.83
C SER A 153 -20.69 1.07 -22.00
N ARG A 154 -20.74 1.70 -20.83
CA ARG A 154 -19.56 1.82 -19.94
C ARG A 154 -18.89 0.46 -19.69
N PHE A 155 -17.57 0.41 -19.73
CA PHE A 155 -16.79 -0.78 -19.42
C PHE A 155 -17.19 -1.34 -18.05
N ASN A 156 -17.64 -2.61 -18.04
CA ASN A 156 -17.97 -3.29 -16.79
C ASN A 156 -16.75 -4.07 -16.29
N PRO A 157 -16.19 -3.76 -15.13
CA PRO A 157 -15.04 -4.51 -14.58
C PRO A 157 -15.29 -6.02 -14.40
N ARG A 158 -16.56 -6.44 -14.25
CA ARG A 158 -16.94 -7.86 -14.12
C ARG A 158 -16.76 -8.63 -15.42
N ASP A 159 -16.88 -7.98 -16.57
CA ASP A 159 -16.71 -8.63 -17.87
C ASP A 159 -15.27 -9.11 -18.05
N ARG A 160 -14.29 -8.37 -17.48
CA ARG A 160 -12.88 -8.77 -17.49
C ARG A 160 -12.61 -10.03 -16.67
N ALA A 161 -13.26 -10.17 -15.52
CA ALA A 161 -13.11 -11.37 -14.69
C ALA A 161 -13.61 -12.61 -15.48
N SER A 162 -14.73 -12.47 -16.15
CA SER A 162 -15.29 -13.53 -17.02
C SER A 162 -14.36 -13.86 -18.20
N ASP A 163 -13.79 -12.84 -18.86
CA ASP A 163 -12.85 -13.04 -19.98
C ASP A 163 -11.54 -13.70 -19.50
N LEU A 164 -11.02 -13.29 -18.34
CA LEU A 164 -9.83 -13.92 -17.73
C LEU A 164 -10.10 -15.39 -17.38
N ILE A 165 -11.25 -15.68 -16.77
CA ILE A 165 -11.67 -17.05 -16.45
C ILE A 165 -11.81 -17.88 -17.73
N MET A 166 -12.40 -17.32 -18.78
CA MET A 166 -12.52 -17.99 -20.07
C MET A 166 -11.17 -18.31 -20.70
N ARG A 167 -10.20 -17.38 -20.62
CA ARG A 167 -8.82 -17.60 -21.12
C ARG A 167 -8.08 -18.66 -20.32
N LEU A 168 -8.31 -18.75 -19.02
CA LEU A 168 -7.72 -19.77 -18.16
C LEU A 168 -8.22 -21.19 -18.48
N LYS A 169 -9.36 -21.34 -19.14
CA LYS A 169 -9.91 -22.64 -19.56
C LYS A 169 -9.07 -23.41 -20.62
N LEU A 170 -8.17 -22.72 -21.29
CA LEU A 170 -7.46 -23.29 -22.45
C LEU A 170 -6.18 -24.07 -22.11
N VAL A 171 -5.77 -24.17 -20.85
CA VAL A 171 -4.52 -24.84 -20.47
C VAL A 171 -4.81 -26.06 -19.61
N TRP A 172 -4.86 -27.23 -20.19
CA TRP A 172 -4.93 -28.50 -19.47
C TRP A 172 -3.54 -28.95 -19.05
N ASP A 173 -3.38 -29.21 -17.77
CA ASP A 173 -2.16 -29.81 -17.25
C ASP A 173 -2.46 -30.51 -15.92
N THR A 174 -1.94 -31.71 -15.76
CA THR A 174 -2.08 -32.49 -14.53
C THR A 174 -1.22 -31.85 -13.45
N VAL A 175 -1.82 -31.50 -12.33
CA VAL A 175 -1.11 -30.94 -11.18
C VAL A 175 -0.79 -32.07 -10.22
N GLU A 176 0.46 -32.42 -10.09
CA GLU A 176 0.88 -33.25 -8.97
C GLU A 176 0.71 -32.48 -7.64
N PRO A 177 0.25 -33.16 -6.57
CA PRO A 177 0.14 -32.53 -5.27
C PRO A 177 1.50 -32.02 -4.80
N CYS A 178 1.61 -30.71 -4.56
CA CYS A 178 2.82 -30.14 -3.96
C CYS A 178 2.94 -30.64 -2.51
N LYS A 179 4.08 -31.21 -2.15
CA LYS A 179 4.40 -31.48 -0.74
C LYS A 179 4.60 -30.16 -0.02
N PRO A 180 4.13 -30.03 1.24
CA PRO A 180 4.37 -28.82 2.02
C PRO A 180 5.87 -28.56 2.17
N LYS A 181 6.33 -27.39 1.75
CA LYS A 181 7.72 -26.94 1.87
C LYS A 181 7.78 -25.65 2.65
N LYS A 182 8.83 -25.47 3.45
CA LYS A 182 9.07 -24.20 4.14
C LYS A 182 9.40 -23.10 3.12
N ARG A 183 9.01 -21.87 3.44
CA ARG A 183 9.38 -20.69 2.66
C ARG A 183 10.91 -20.53 2.71
N MET A 184 11.52 -20.25 1.57
CA MET A 184 12.92 -19.84 1.49
C MET A 184 13.12 -18.47 2.13
N THR A 185 14.24 -18.27 2.78
CA THR A 185 14.61 -16.97 3.35
C THR A 185 15.47 -16.24 2.33
N ILE A 186 15.10 -15.00 2.02
CA ILE A 186 15.87 -14.14 1.13
C ILE A 186 17.23 -13.83 1.80
N HIS A 187 18.31 -13.97 1.03
CA HIS A 187 19.65 -13.60 1.49
C HIS A 187 19.77 -12.08 1.57
N ARG A 188 20.35 -11.63 2.66
CA ARG A 188 20.53 -10.21 2.94
C ARG A 188 21.97 -9.88 3.28
N VAL A 189 22.37 -8.68 2.91
CA VAL A 189 23.65 -8.11 3.31
C VAL A 189 23.64 -7.85 4.81
N ASP A 190 24.78 -8.10 5.46
CA ASP A 190 24.96 -7.86 6.90
C ASP A 190 24.57 -6.39 7.26
N PRO A 191 23.80 -6.16 8.33
CA PRO A 191 23.38 -4.83 8.74
C PRO A 191 24.54 -3.84 8.94
N ALA A 192 25.68 -4.30 9.45
CA ALA A 192 26.86 -3.46 9.64
C ALA A 192 27.48 -2.97 8.32
N VAL A 193 27.22 -3.67 7.22
CA VAL A 193 27.67 -3.31 5.88
C VAL A 193 26.60 -2.44 5.18
N ARG A 194 25.33 -2.91 5.15
CA ARG A 194 24.26 -2.23 4.41
C ARG A 194 23.91 -0.86 5.00
N SER A 195 24.06 -0.66 6.31
CA SER A 195 23.84 0.65 6.96
C SER A 195 24.82 1.75 6.52
N LYS A 196 25.89 1.41 5.80
CA LYS A 196 26.95 2.35 5.36
C LYS A 196 26.93 2.64 3.86
N ASN A 197 26.00 2.08 3.13
CA ASN A 197 25.91 2.27 1.67
C ASN A 197 24.44 2.23 1.21
N PHE A 198 24.21 2.50 -0.08
CA PHE A 198 22.89 2.47 -0.72
C PHE A 198 22.75 1.31 -1.71
N GLN A 199 23.54 0.26 -1.57
CA GLN A 199 23.38 -0.94 -2.37
C GLN A 199 22.13 -1.73 -1.92
N PRO A 200 21.52 -2.53 -2.79
CA PRO A 200 20.39 -3.38 -2.41
C PRO A 200 20.70 -4.23 -1.18
N ALA A 201 19.84 -4.17 -0.18
CA ALA A 201 19.97 -4.94 1.06
C ALA A 201 19.70 -6.43 0.81
N ASP A 202 18.76 -6.75 -0.07
CA ASP A 202 18.43 -8.11 -0.47
C ASP A 202 19.28 -8.53 -1.67
N THR A 203 19.97 -9.67 -1.55
CA THR A 203 20.79 -10.24 -2.64
C THR A 203 19.98 -11.22 -3.51
N GLY A 204 18.73 -11.49 -3.13
CA GLY A 204 17.82 -12.37 -3.86
C GLY A 204 18.13 -13.85 -3.63
N PHE A 205 17.66 -14.67 -4.56
CA PHE A 205 17.87 -16.12 -4.60
C PHE A 205 18.82 -16.49 -5.74
N THR A 206 19.56 -17.55 -5.60
CA THR A 206 20.16 -18.25 -6.72
C THR A 206 19.08 -18.88 -7.60
N ASP A 207 19.41 -19.24 -8.84
CA ASP A 207 18.44 -19.90 -9.75
C ASP A 207 17.86 -21.18 -9.14
N ALA A 208 18.68 -21.98 -8.44
CA ALA A 208 18.24 -23.19 -7.78
C ALA A 208 17.25 -22.90 -6.64
N GLU A 209 17.54 -21.91 -5.81
CA GLU A 209 16.65 -21.45 -4.72
C GLU A 209 15.37 -20.85 -5.25
N ALA A 210 15.43 -20.06 -6.33
CA ALA A 210 14.26 -19.50 -6.99
C ALA A 210 13.35 -20.61 -7.53
N CYS A 211 13.91 -21.65 -8.16
CA CYS A 211 13.16 -22.83 -8.61
C CYS A 211 12.54 -23.58 -7.42
N GLU A 212 13.29 -23.75 -6.33
CA GLU A 212 12.81 -24.42 -5.12
C GLU A 212 11.64 -23.63 -4.50
N GLU A 213 11.76 -22.31 -4.35
CA GLU A 213 10.67 -21.45 -3.85
C GLU A 213 9.46 -21.47 -4.79
N ALA A 214 9.69 -21.40 -6.10
CA ALA A 214 8.62 -21.49 -7.10
C ALA A 214 7.88 -22.83 -7.05
N SER A 215 8.58 -23.93 -6.68
CA SER A 215 7.97 -25.25 -6.55
C SER A 215 6.93 -25.35 -5.42
N ARG A 216 6.93 -24.40 -4.47
CA ARG A 216 5.92 -24.28 -3.41
C ARG A 216 4.60 -23.69 -3.90
N CYS A 217 4.58 -23.14 -5.12
CA CYS A 217 3.40 -22.48 -5.65
C CYS A 217 2.24 -23.48 -5.74
N MET A 218 1.16 -23.20 -5.01
CA MET A 218 -0.06 -24.00 -5.01
C MET A 218 -0.87 -23.87 -6.31
N ARG A 219 -0.41 -23.02 -7.24
CA ARG A 219 -1.06 -22.77 -8.53
C ARG A 219 -2.55 -22.45 -8.36
N CYS A 220 -2.88 -21.52 -7.48
CA CYS A 220 -4.25 -21.18 -7.09
C CYS A 220 -5.17 -20.83 -8.27
N TYR A 221 -4.61 -20.30 -9.36
CA TYR A 221 -5.35 -20.08 -10.61
C TYR A 221 -5.91 -21.37 -11.21
N ARG A 222 -5.30 -22.53 -10.95
CA ARG A 222 -5.81 -23.85 -11.39
C ARG A 222 -6.93 -24.35 -10.49
N VAL A 223 -6.93 -24.02 -9.21
CA VAL A 223 -8.03 -24.33 -8.27
C VAL A 223 -9.29 -23.60 -8.70
N ILE A 224 -9.19 -22.32 -9.02
CA ILE A 224 -10.32 -21.53 -9.55
C ILE A 224 -10.82 -22.15 -10.86
N ARG A 225 -9.94 -22.64 -11.70
CA ARG A 225 -10.28 -23.32 -12.92
C ARG A 225 -11.06 -24.63 -12.70
N PHE A 226 -10.68 -25.45 -11.72
CA PHE A 226 -11.41 -26.67 -11.38
C PHE A 226 -12.87 -26.38 -11.01
N TYR A 227 -13.14 -25.31 -10.29
CA TYR A 227 -14.50 -24.90 -9.96
C TYR A 227 -15.30 -24.41 -11.16
N THR A 228 -14.66 -23.78 -12.13
CA THR A 228 -15.32 -23.26 -13.33
C THR A 228 -15.45 -24.27 -14.46
N ASP A 229 -14.56 -25.28 -14.51
CA ASP A 229 -14.58 -26.36 -15.53
C ASP A 229 -15.39 -27.56 -15.09
N LYS A 230 -15.90 -27.63 -13.85
CA LYS A 230 -17.00 -28.57 -13.58
C LYS A 230 -18.14 -28.17 -14.50
N PRO A 231 -18.62 -29.12 -15.39
CA PRO A 231 -19.84 -28.83 -16.09
C PRO A 231 -20.85 -28.47 -15.02
N VAL A 232 -21.45 -27.30 -15.14
CA VAL A 232 -22.69 -27.00 -14.44
C VAL A 232 -23.55 -28.18 -14.86
N ALA A 233 -23.80 -29.10 -13.90
CA ALA A 233 -24.70 -30.22 -14.16
C ALA A 233 -25.92 -29.56 -14.76
N ASN A 234 -26.25 -29.99 -15.98
CA ASN A 234 -27.37 -29.46 -16.72
C ASN A 234 -28.49 -29.29 -15.71
N ALA A 235 -28.89 -28.06 -15.45
CA ALA A 235 -30.18 -27.82 -14.85
C ALA A 235 -31.18 -28.24 -15.95
N ASP A 236 -31.62 -29.49 -15.88
CA ASP A 236 -32.85 -29.93 -16.53
C ASP A 236 -34.04 -29.19 -15.93
#